data_7fbfcb7099fc604ad3d982f38df125a7
#
_entry.id   7fbfcb7099fc604ad3d982f38df125a7
#
_cell.length_a   1.000
_cell.length_b   1.000
_cell.length_c   1.000
_cell.angle_alpha   90.00
_cell.angle_beta   90.00
_cell.angle_gamma   90.00
#
_symmetry.space_group_name_H-M   'P 1'
#
loop_
_entity.id
_entity.type
_entity.pdbx_description
1 polymer ?
#
loop_
_entity_poly.entity_id
_entity_poly.type
_entity_poly.pdbx_seq_one_letter_code
_entity_poly.pdbx_strand_id
1 'polypeptide(L)'
;KLRYTYNGVHPTEKSNAQDVVEQSLTEYNCRETTTVYYHGQEYYCDVENLGEFTWIEQLEEYHHDSDVLSCSECEEDFLKEDKYYSEITEEDYCCEECRKKAEQEYKKENWHYSDYDEEYYEHAGDIIIYRVWNNILCEYERKTISVESAQRLLEAEELHKLNGKLYDGIDEETGLPYTYEMNEINV
;
A
#
# COMPACT_ATOMS: atom_id res chain seq x y z
N LYS A 1 21.91 20.98 29.99
CA LYS A 1 20.99 19.87 29.71
C LYS A 1 21.51 18.68 30.49
N LEU A 2 20.73 18.16 31.49
CA LEU A 2 21.03 16.90 32.15
C LEU A 2 20.79 15.78 31.14
N ARG A 3 21.80 14.95 30.95
CA ARG A 3 21.79 13.79 30.07
C ARG A 3 21.71 12.57 30.99
N TYR A 4 20.87 11.62 30.65
CA TYR A 4 20.65 10.42 31.46
C TYR A 4 21.23 9.21 30.73
N THR A 5 21.89 8.30 31.44
CA THR A 5 22.25 6.99 30.93
C THR A 5 21.09 6.02 31.14
N TYR A 6 20.66 5.34 30.11
CA TYR A 6 19.69 4.28 30.19
C TYR A 6 20.40 2.95 30.47
N ASN A 7 20.17 2.39 31.63
CA ASN A 7 20.72 1.10 32.08
C ASN A 7 19.63 0.03 32.20
N GLY A 8 18.71 -0.08 31.23
CA GLY A 8 17.58 -0.99 31.28
C GLY A 8 16.51 -0.61 32.34
N VAL A 9 16.63 0.59 32.92
CA VAL A 9 15.63 1.12 33.85
C VAL A 9 14.69 2.03 33.07
N HIS A 10 13.41 1.79 33.17
CA HIS A 10 12.37 2.54 32.47
C HIS A 10 12.50 4.05 32.82
N PRO A 11 12.59 4.96 31.83
CA PRO A 11 12.87 6.39 32.08
C PRO A 11 11.72 7.19 32.70
N THR A 12 10.65 6.52 33.14
CA THR A 12 9.49 7.14 33.78
C THR A 12 9.80 7.76 35.15
N GLU A 13 10.93 7.40 35.77
CA GLU A 13 11.36 7.96 37.06
C GLU A 13 12.60 8.81 36.86
N LYS A 14 12.42 10.10 36.51
CA LYS A 14 13.53 11.05 36.27
C LYS A 14 14.55 11.13 37.43
N SER A 15 14.15 10.90 38.67
CA SER A 15 15.03 10.84 39.82
C SER A 15 15.98 9.65 39.78
N ASN A 16 15.45 8.46 39.43
CA ASN A 16 16.26 7.25 39.37
C ASN A 16 17.23 7.27 38.19
N ALA A 17 16.84 7.88 37.04
CA ALA A 17 17.73 8.05 35.92
C ALA A 17 18.93 8.97 36.22
N GLN A 18 18.72 10.03 37.00
CA GLN A 18 19.80 10.93 37.42
C GLN A 18 20.80 10.23 38.36
N ASP A 19 20.30 9.46 39.34
CA ASP A 19 21.14 8.69 40.26
C ASP A 19 21.95 7.62 39.51
N VAL A 20 21.37 6.97 38.52
CA VAL A 20 22.05 5.98 37.66
C VAL A 20 23.14 6.62 36.82
N VAL A 21 22.90 7.82 36.26
CA VAL A 21 23.92 8.59 35.51
C VAL A 21 25.10 8.97 36.38
N GLU A 22 24.83 9.54 37.57
CA GLU A 22 25.90 9.95 38.50
C GLU A 22 26.71 8.76 38.97
N GLN A 23 26.04 7.63 39.26
CA GLN A 23 26.69 6.39 39.65
C GLN A 23 27.50 5.76 38.50
N SER A 24 26.97 5.72 37.29
CA SER A 24 27.69 5.19 36.14
C SER A 24 28.90 6.04 35.71
N LEU A 25 28.82 7.35 35.85
CA LEU A 25 29.96 8.25 35.57
C LEU A 25 31.09 8.13 36.59
N THR A 26 30.77 7.70 37.84
CA THR A 26 31.74 7.52 38.92
C THR A 26 32.32 6.11 38.96
N GLU A 27 31.55 5.07 38.67
CA GLU A 27 31.97 3.67 38.74
C GLU A 27 32.55 3.11 37.44
N TYR A 28 32.15 3.64 36.28
CA TYR A 28 32.52 3.12 34.97
C TYR A 28 33.24 4.17 34.11
N ASN A 29 34.46 4.50 34.49
CA ASN A 29 35.33 5.31 33.66
C ASN A 29 35.46 4.70 32.26
N CYS A 30 34.87 5.38 31.25
CA CYS A 30 35.08 5.17 29.82
C CYS A 30 34.24 4.02 29.17
N ARG A 31 32.96 3.88 29.47
CA ARG A 31 32.11 3.17 28.54
C ARG A 31 31.65 4.10 27.41
N GLU A 32 31.73 3.61 26.22
CA GLU A 32 31.24 4.33 25.04
C GLU A 32 29.71 4.43 25.15
N THR A 33 29.18 5.65 25.13
CA THR A 33 27.74 5.90 25.21
C THR A 33 27.23 6.51 23.91
N THR A 34 26.03 6.12 23.49
CA THR A 34 25.34 6.71 22.37
C THR A 34 24.04 7.38 22.81
N THR A 35 23.52 8.27 21.99
CA THR A 35 22.22 8.88 22.18
C THR A 35 21.12 7.89 21.75
N VAL A 36 20.07 7.77 22.57
CA VAL A 36 18.88 6.99 22.26
C VAL A 36 17.61 7.80 22.55
N TYR A 37 16.53 7.48 21.88
CA TYR A 37 15.25 8.15 22.03
C TYR A 37 14.18 7.20 22.56
N TYR A 38 13.37 7.70 23.50
CA TYR A 38 12.21 7.02 24.04
C TYR A 38 11.06 8.01 24.23
N HIS A 39 9.92 7.75 23.59
CA HIS A 39 8.77 8.65 23.55
C HIS A 39 9.14 10.10 23.21
N GLY A 40 10.02 10.29 22.19
CA GLY A 40 10.48 11.58 21.73
C GLY A 40 11.43 12.33 22.69
N GLN A 41 11.93 11.68 23.74
CA GLN A 41 12.90 12.24 24.68
C GLN A 41 14.28 11.61 24.51
N GLU A 42 15.32 12.47 24.48
CA GLU A 42 16.72 12.08 24.34
C GLU A 42 17.29 11.55 25.65
N TYR A 43 17.96 10.39 25.59
CA TYR A 43 18.69 9.75 26.68
C TYR A 43 20.08 9.30 26.22
N TYR A 44 20.93 8.89 27.17
CA TYR A 44 22.23 8.27 26.87
C TYR A 44 22.19 6.81 27.30
N CYS A 45 22.60 5.93 26.41
CA CYS A 45 22.70 4.50 26.65
C CYS A 45 24.15 4.04 26.46
N ASP A 46 24.59 3.11 27.27
CA ASP A 46 25.82 2.36 27.04
C ASP A 46 25.65 1.51 25.76
N VAL A 47 26.60 1.60 24.84
CA VAL A 47 26.57 0.87 23.57
C VAL A 47 26.39 -0.65 23.75
N GLU A 48 26.86 -1.21 24.88
CA GLU A 48 26.68 -2.62 25.21
C GLU A 48 25.22 -2.98 25.60
N ASN A 49 24.36 -1.98 25.86
CA ASN A 49 22.98 -2.15 26.36
C ASN A 49 21.89 -1.67 25.40
N LEU A 50 22.16 -1.65 24.09
CA LEU A 50 21.22 -1.22 23.05
C LEU A 50 20.13 -2.27 22.68
N GLY A 51 20.00 -3.37 23.44
CA GLY A 51 19.15 -4.49 23.10
C GLY A 51 17.63 -4.22 23.06
N GLU A 52 17.18 -3.03 23.52
CA GLU A 52 15.78 -2.58 23.45
C GLU A 52 15.60 -1.38 22.52
N PHE A 53 16.63 -1.09 21.70
CA PHE A 53 16.64 0.06 20.79
C PHE A 53 16.99 -0.38 19.37
N THR A 54 16.17 0.04 18.43
CA THR A 54 16.37 -0.17 17.00
C THR A 54 16.99 1.07 16.36
N TRP A 55 17.98 0.87 15.49
CA TRP A 55 18.58 1.91 14.67
C TRP A 55 17.67 2.23 13.49
N ILE A 56 17.26 3.49 13.37
CA ILE A 56 16.48 3.95 12.21
C ILE A 56 17.43 4.67 11.24
N GLU A 57 17.70 4.04 10.10
CA GLU A 57 18.70 4.49 9.11
C GLU A 57 18.41 5.91 8.59
N GLN A 58 17.15 6.26 8.33
CA GLN A 58 16.73 7.55 7.78
C GLN A 58 16.92 8.70 8.77
N LEU A 59 16.91 8.42 10.07
CA LEU A 59 17.08 9.42 11.14
C LEU A 59 18.51 9.43 11.66
N GLU A 60 19.29 8.40 11.37
CA GLU A 60 20.62 8.15 11.97
C GLU A 60 20.55 8.15 13.52
N GLU A 61 19.50 7.54 14.08
CA GLU A 61 19.20 7.57 15.50
C GLU A 61 18.73 6.21 16.04
N TYR A 62 18.98 5.94 17.34
CA TYR A 62 18.44 4.79 18.06
C TYR A 62 17.13 5.16 18.74
N HIS A 63 16.05 4.46 18.42
CA HIS A 63 14.74 4.61 19.07
C HIS A 63 14.34 3.34 19.79
N HIS A 64 13.63 3.48 20.91
CA HIS A 64 13.14 2.34 21.67
C HIS A 64 12.15 1.52 20.84
N ASP A 65 12.23 0.19 20.90
CA ASP A 65 11.41 -0.74 20.10
C ASP A 65 9.89 -0.50 20.22
N SER A 66 9.45 0.04 21.38
CA SER A 66 8.04 0.44 21.54
C SER A 66 7.58 1.56 20.63
N ASP A 67 8.49 2.39 20.12
CA ASP A 67 8.22 3.56 19.30
C ASP A 67 8.49 3.31 17.80
N VAL A 68 8.97 2.10 17.47
CA VAL A 68 9.37 1.70 16.10
C VAL A 68 8.37 0.70 15.52
N LEU A 69 8.20 0.74 14.21
CA LEU A 69 7.52 -0.24 13.37
C LEU A 69 8.41 -0.59 12.18
N SER A 70 8.26 -1.81 11.64
CA SER A 70 8.84 -2.19 10.37
C SER A 70 7.80 -2.07 9.26
N CYS A 71 8.21 -1.53 8.12
CA CYS A 71 7.36 -1.38 6.95
C CYS A 71 7.09 -2.73 6.29
N SER A 72 5.81 -3.08 6.10
CA SER A 72 5.41 -4.35 5.48
C SER A 72 5.84 -4.48 4.00
N GLU A 73 6.21 -3.35 3.33
CA GLU A 73 6.58 -3.35 1.91
C GLU A 73 8.10 -3.37 1.69
N CYS A 74 8.86 -2.52 2.41
CA CYS A 74 10.32 -2.38 2.20
C CYS A 74 11.16 -2.94 3.35
N GLU A 75 10.53 -3.41 4.44
CA GLU A 75 11.17 -3.94 5.64
C GLU A 75 12.02 -2.92 6.42
N GLU A 76 11.97 -1.63 6.05
CA GLU A 76 12.67 -0.56 6.77
C GLU A 76 11.93 -0.19 8.06
N ASP A 77 12.71 0.09 9.11
CA ASP A 77 12.18 0.53 10.39
C ASP A 77 11.89 2.04 10.39
N PHE A 78 10.79 2.44 11.03
CA PHE A 78 10.33 3.83 11.09
C PHE A 78 9.56 4.11 12.38
N LEU A 79 9.35 5.41 12.70
CA LEU A 79 8.61 5.80 13.89
C LEU A 79 7.10 5.58 13.74
N LYS A 80 6.46 5.05 14.80
CA LYS A 80 5.02 4.84 14.85
C LYS A 80 4.19 6.10 14.59
N GLU A 81 4.72 7.28 14.92
CA GLU A 81 4.05 8.56 14.70
C GLU A 81 4.03 8.98 13.22
N ASP A 82 4.98 8.47 12.42
CA ASP A 82 5.13 8.79 11.00
C ASP A 82 4.45 7.77 10.07
N LYS A 83 3.64 6.87 10.61
CA LYS A 83 3.01 5.78 9.87
C LYS A 83 1.97 6.22 8.86
N TYR A 84 1.93 5.53 7.75
CA TYR A 84 0.89 5.58 6.71
C TYR A 84 0.05 4.30 6.78
N TYR A 85 -1.11 4.38 7.43
CA TYR A 85 -2.02 3.24 7.52
C TYR A 85 -2.81 3.03 6.22
N SER A 86 -2.99 1.77 5.80
CA SER A 86 -3.87 1.39 4.69
C SER A 86 -5.11 0.67 5.20
N GLU A 87 -6.29 1.16 4.84
CA GLU A 87 -7.57 0.47 5.10
C GLU A 87 -7.75 -0.77 4.21
N ILE A 88 -7.01 -0.86 3.08
CA ILE A 88 -7.12 -1.94 2.10
C ILE A 88 -6.33 -3.16 2.54
N THR A 89 -5.09 -2.95 3.01
CA THR A 89 -4.21 -4.04 3.47
C THR A 89 -4.27 -4.26 4.97
N GLU A 90 -4.86 -3.32 5.72
CA GLU A 90 -4.91 -3.27 7.20
C GLU A 90 -3.51 -3.22 7.84
N GLU A 91 -2.52 -2.63 7.15
CA GLU A 91 -1.12 -2.56 7.57
C GLU A 91 -0.58 -1.13 7.63
N ASP A 92 0.56 -0.97 8.34
CA ASP A 92 1.27 0.30 8.50
C ASP A 92 2.52 0.34 7.60
N TYR A 93 2.80 1.48 6.97
CA TYR A 93 3.90 1.70 6.02
C TYR A 93 4.74 2.91 6.41
N CYS A 94 6.03 2.92 6.04
CA CYS A 94 6.95 4.00 6.33
C CYS A 94 6.69 5.27 5.50
N CYS A 95 6.07 5.13 4.32
CA CYS A 95 5.79 6.24 3.41
C CYS A 95 4.57 5.97 2.53
N GLU A 96 4.09 7.02 1.88
CA GLU A 96 2.93 6.94 0.98
C GLU A 96 3.19 6.06 -0.26
N GLU A 97 4.43 6.04 -0.75
CA GLU A 97 4.84 5.23 -1.90
C GLU A 97 4.74 3.73 -1.58
N CYS A 98 5.26 3.30 -0.42
CA CYS A 98 5.15 1.91 0.03
C CYS A 98 3.69 1.51 0.22
N ARG A 99 2.87 2.35 0.86
CA ARG A 99 1.44 2.11 1.01
C ARG A 99 0.74 1.93 -0.33
N LYS A 100 0.95 2.85 -1.30
CA LYS A 100 0.32 2.79 -2.63
C LYS A 100 0.73 1.54 -3.40
N LYS A 101 2.02 1.16 -3.31
CA LYS A 101 2.53 -0.03 -3.99
C LYS A 101 1.89 -1.29 -3.43
N ALA A 102 1.87 -1.46 -2.12
CA ALA A 102 1.22 -2.59 -1.45
C ALA A 102 -0.29 -2.66 -1.76
N GLU A 103 -0.99 -1.52 -1.74
CA GLU A 103 -2.42 -1.45 -2.10
C GLU A 103 -2.66 -1.87 -3.57
N GLN A 104 -1.77 -1.49 -4.49
CA GLN A 104 -1.86 -1.91 -5.89
C GLN A 104 -1.64 -3.41 -6.06
N GLU A 105 -0.65 -3.97 -5.38
CA GLU A 105 -0.37 -5.41 -5.42
C GLU A 105 -1.54 -6.21 -4.82
N TYR A 106 -2.05 -5.77 -3.67
CA TYR A 106 -3.23 -6.37 -3.03
C TYR A 106 -4.45 -6.35 -3.95
N LYS A 107 -4.76 -5.21 -4.57
CA LYS A 107 -5.87 -5.07 -5.54
C LYS A 107 -5.69 -6.00 -6.73
N LYS A 108 -4.48 -6.09 -7.27
CA LYS A 108 -4.17 -6.96 -8.41
C LYS A 108 -4.38 -8.44 -8.10
N GLU A 109 -4.13 -8.86 -6.88
CA GLU A 109 -4.26 -10.26 -6.46
C GLU A 109 -5.69 -10.62 -6.02
N ASN A 110 -6.40 -9.68 -5.38
CA ASN A 110 -7.65 -9.96 -4.66
C ASN A 110 -8.90 -9.34 -5.31
N TRP A 111 -8.74 -8.33 -6.16
CA TRP A 111 -9.83 -7.60 -6.78
C TRP A 111 -10.02 -7.98 -8.25
N HIS A 112 -11.14 -7.56 -8.84
CA HIS A 112 -11.51 -7.84 -10.23
C HIS A 112 -11.15 -6.65 -11.12
N TYR A 113 -10.34 -6.89 -12.16
CA TYR A 113 -9.91 -5.85 -13.09
C TYR A 113 -10.96 -5.58 -14.16
N SER A 114 -11.22 -4.31 -14.45
CA SER A 114 -12.00 -3.86 -15.60
C SER A 114 -11.08 -3.44 -16.74
N ASP A 115 -11.17 -4.12 -17.89
CA ASP A 115 -10.38 -3.78 -19.08
C ASP A 115 -10.76 -2.43 -19.68
N TYR A 116 -12.01 -2.01 -19.49
CA TYR A 116 -12.52 -0.75 -20.03
C TYR A 116 -12.15 0.45 -19.15
N ASP A 117 -12.35 0.30 -17.84
CA ASP A 117 -12.11 1.39 -16.86
C ASP A 117 -10.63 1.49 -16.47
N GLU A 118 -9.84 0.43 -16.74
CA GLU A 118 -8.43 0.26 -16.32
C GLU A 118 -8.27 0.33 -14.80
N GLU A 119 -9.30 -0.13 -14.05
CA GLU A 119 -9.38 -0.07 -12.60
C GLU A 119 -9.74 -1.43 -11.99
N TYR A 120 -9.47 -1.57 -10.67
CA TYR A 120 -9.80 -2.76 -9.89
C TYR A 120 -11.03 -2.53 -9.02
N TYR A 121 -11.92 -3.52 -8.95
CA TYR A 121 -13.17 -3.53 -8.19
C TYR A 121 -13.17 -4.66 -7.17
N GLU A 122 -13.54 -4.37 -5.93
CA GLU A 122 -13.53 -5.34 -4.84
C GLU A 122 -14.53 -6.50 -5.07
N HIS A 123 -15.70 -6.17 -5.61
CA HIS A 123 -16.75 -7.17 -5.78
C HIS A 123 -16.89 -7.63 -7.23
N ALA A 124 -16.90 -8.95 -7.44
CA ALA A 124 -17.12 -9.55 -8.77
C ALA A 124 -18.46 -9.12 -9.43
N GLY A 125 -19.45 -8.74 -8.60
CA GLY A 125 -20.74 -8.24 -9.08
C GLY A 125 -20.71 -6.87 -9.75
N ASP A 126 -19.64 -6.10 -9.50
CA ASP A 126 -19.44 -4.75 -10.07
C ASP A 126 -18.84 -4.79 -11.47
N ILE A 127 -18.42 -5.97 -11.93
CA ILE A 127 -17.80 -6.20 -13.23
C ILE A 127 -18.68 -7.13 -14.07
N ILE A 128 -18.84 -6.79 -15.34
CA ILE A 128 -19.54 -7.62 -16.33
C ILE A 128 -18.68 -7.80 -17.59
N ILE A 129 -19.00 -8.84 -18.34
CA ILE A 129 -18.32 -9.13 -19.61
C ILE A 129 -19.08 -8.45 -20.75
N TYR A 130 -18.33 -7.68 -21.56
CA TYR A 130 -18.82 -7.19 -22.85
C TYR A 130 -17.94 -7.73 -23.99
N ARG A 131 -18.37 -7.52 -25.22
CA ARG A 131 -17.75 -8.06 -26.43
C ARG A 131 -17.30 -6.92 -27.33
N VAL A 132 -16.01 -6.87 -27.61
CA VAL A 132 -15.36 -5.88 -28.47
C VAL A 132 -15.04 -6.51 -29.81
N TRP A 133 -15.48 -5.90 -30.89
CA TRP A 133 -15.18 -6.40 -32.23
C TRP A 133 -13.72 -6.14 -32.61
N ASN A 134 -12.97 -7.21 -32.90
CA ASN A 134 -11.61 -7.14 -33.39
C ASN A 134 -11.61 -7.23 -34.93
N ASN A 135 -11.37 -6.10 -35.60
CA ASN A 135 -11.34 -6.02 -37.05
C ASN A 135 -10.24 -6.85 -37.73
N ILE A 136 -9.13 -7.14 -37.00
CA ILE A 136 -8.00 -7.91 -37.54
C ILE A 136 -8.33 -9.41 -37.51
N LEU A 137 -8.89 -9.86 -36.39
CA LEU A 137 -9.23 -11.29 -36.19
C LEU A 137 -10.62 -11.62 -36.72
N CYS A 138 -11.44 -10.62 -37.06
CA CYS A 138 -12.84 -10.76 -37.46
C CYS A 138 -13.69 -11.57 -36.47
N GLU A 139 -13.45 -11.33 -35.18
CA GLU A 139 -14.17 -11.96 -34.09
C GLU A 139 -14.38 -11.03 -32.90
N TYR A 140 -15.30 -11.39 -31.99
CA TYR A 140 -15.51 -10.66 -30.77
C TYR A 140 -14.59 -11.18 -29.65
N GLU A 141 -13.75 -10.30 -29.12
CA GLU A 141 -13.01 -10.53 -27.90
C GLU A 141 -13.89 -10.28 -26.68
N ARG A 142 -13.65 -11.04 -25.61
CA ARG A 142 -14.29 -10.82 -24.32
C ARG A 142 -13.43 -9.92 -23.47
N LYS A 143 -13.99 -8.80 -23.05
CA LYS A 143 -13.38 -7.87 -22.12
C LYS A 143 -14.31 -7.62 -20.93
N THR A 144 -13.77 -7.05 -19.89
CA THR A 144 -14.48 -6.70 -18.68
C THR A 144 -14.74 -5.19 -18.62
N ILE A 145 -15.86 -4.81 -18.02
CA ILE A 145 -16.29 -3.42 -17.83
C ILE A 145 -17.07 -3.34 -16.52
N SER A 146 -16.98 -2.22 -15.80
CA SER A 146 -17.82 -2.01 -14.63
C SER A 146 -19.30 -1.89 -15.02
N VAL A 147 -20.18 -2.29 -14.11
CA VAL A 147 -21.62 -2.19 -14.30
C VAL A 147 -22.05 -0.75 -14.56
N GLU A 148 -21.42 0.21 -13.84
CA GLU A 148 -21.70 1.63 -13.98
C GLU A 148 -21.31 2.16 -15.36
N SER A 149 -20.10 1.86 -15.83
CA SER A 149 -19.64 2.25 -17.17
C SER A 149 -20.45 1.60 -18.28
N ALA A 150 -20.81 0.31 -18.11
CA ALA A 150 -21.66 -0.37 -19.07
C ALA A 150 -23.07 0.25 -19.18
N GLN A 151 -23.65 0.64 -18.05
CA GLN A 151 -24.94 1.33 -18.05
C GLN A 151 -24.84 2.70 -18.75
N ARG A 152 -23.82 3.48 -18.46
CA ARG A 152 -23.57 4.77 -19.14
C ARG A 152 -23.44 4.62 -20.65
N LEU A 153 -22.68 3.60 -21.11
CA LEU A 153 -22.49 3.34 -22.54
C LEU A 153 -23.74 2.80 -23.23
N LEU A 154 -24.58 2.03 -22.52
CA LEU A 154 -25.89 1.62 -23.02
C LEU A 154 -26.85 2.80 -23.19
N GLU A 155 -26.84 3.76 -22.28
CA GLU A 155 -27.65 5.00 -22.35
C GLU A 155 -27.16 5.93 -23.48
N ALA A 156 -25.86 5.91 -23.77
CA ALA A 156 -25.24 6.63 -24.88
C ALA A 156 -25.36 5.93 -26.24
N GLU A 157 -25.95 4.75 -26.31
CA GLU A 157 -26.04 3.89 -27.51
C GLU A 157 -24.66 3.45 -28.05
N GLU A 158 -23.62 3.50 -27.22
CA GLU A 158 -22.26 3.02 -27.55
C GLU A 158 -22.08 1.53 -27.25
N LEU A 159 -22.91 0.95 -26.40
CA LEU A 159 -23.06 -0.49 -26.19
C LEU A 159 -24.46 -0.96 -26.53
N HIS A 160 -24.54 -2.19 -27.05
CA HIS A 160 -25.79 -2.82 -27.46
C HIS A 160 -26.03 -4.12 -26.71
N LYS A 161 -27.25 -4.30 -26.17
CA LYS A 161 -27.64 -5.51 -25.46
C LYS A 161 -28.49 -6.44 -26.33
N LEU A 162 -27.93 -7.57 -26.72
CA LEU A 162 -28.58 -8.58 -27.54
C LEU A 162 -28.49 -9.97 -26.90
N ASN A 163 -29.63 -10.62 -26.73
CA ASN A 163 -29.71 -11.97 -26.13
C ASN A 163 -28.96 -12.10 -24.79
N GLY A 164 -29.03 -11.06 -23.95
CA GLY A 164 -28.36 -11.02 -22.64
C GLY A 164 -26.85 -10.78 -22.68
N LYS A 165 -26.27 -10.49 -23.84
CA LYS A 165 -24.85 -10.16 -24.02
C LYS A 165 -24.70 -8.70 -24.41
N LEU A 166 -23.56 -8.10 -24.05
CA LEU A 166 -23.20 -6.73 -24.40
C LEU A 166 -22.16 -6.73 -25.52
N TYR A 167 -22.31 -5.81 -26.47
CA TYR A 167 -21.48 -5.65 -27.64
C TYR A 167 -21.13 -4.16 -27.83
N ASP A 168 -19.89 -3.82 -28.19
CA ASP A 168 -19.43 -2.47 -28.50
C ASP A 168 -19.80 -1.99 -29.90
N GLY A 169 -20.27 -2.89 -30.75
CA GLY A 169 -20.74 -2.56 -32.07
C GLY A 169 -21.66 -3.63 -32.64
N ILE A 170 -22.56 -3.17 -33.51
CA ILE A 170 -23.47 -4.00 -34.26
C ILE A 170 -23.53 -3.47 -35.72
N ASP A 171 -23.93 -4.32 -36.61
CA ASP A 171 -24.23 -3.91 -38.00
C ASP A 171 -25.48 -3.03 -38.04
N GLU A 172 -25.34 -1.80 -38.54
CA GLU A 172 -26.44 -0.82 -38.53
C GLU A 172 -27.63 -1.21 -39.43
N GLU A 173 -27.39 -1.99 -40.47
CA GLU A 173 -28.46 -2.39 -41.40
C GLU A 173 -29.28 -3.56 -40.87
N THR A 174 -28.61 -4.51 -40.22
CA THR A 174 -29.26 -5.72 -39.72
C THR A 174 -29.63 -5.64 -38.24
N GLY A 175 -29.02 -4.73 -37.46
CA GLY A 175 -29.15 -4.65 -36.01
C GLY A 175 -28.55 -5.86 -35.27
N LEU A 176 -27.69 -6.62 -35.93
CA LEU A 176 -27.08 -7.84 -35.41
C LEU A 176 -25.57 -7.65 -35.12
N PRO A 177 -24.96 -8.44 -34.23
CA PRO A 177 -23.51 -8.43 -34.04
C PRO A 177 -22.81 -8.75 -35.35
N TYR A 178 -21.65 -8.12 -35.59
CA TYR A 178 -20.79 -8.40 -36.72
C TYR A 178 -20.45 -9.89 -36.83
N THR A 179 -20.35 -10.36 -38.07
CA THR A 179 -19.90 -11.73 -38.40
C THR A 179 -18.77 -11.68 -39.41
N TYR A 180 -17.98 -12.75 -39.50
CA TYR A 180 -16.91 -12.85 -40.49
C TYR A 180 -17.37 -12.62 -41.93
N GLU A 181 -18.57 -13.13 -42.24
CA GLU A 181 -19.15 -13.02 -43.62
C GLU A 181 -19.52 -11.57 -44.01
N MET A 182 -19.79 -10.70 -43.00
CA MET A 182 -20.15 -9.30 -43.27
C MET A 182 -18.93 -8.43 -43.69
N ASN A 183 -17.72 -8.82 -43.29
CA ASN A 183 -16.50 -8.08 -43.64
C ASN A 183 -15.97 -8.37 -45.06
N GLU A 184 -16.35 -9.48 -45.69
CA GLU A 184 -15.95 -9.77 -47.09
C GLU A 184 -16.70 -8.95 -48.13
N ILE A 185 -17.82 -8.31 -47.75
CA ILE A 185 -18.67 -7.53 -48.67
C ILE A 185 -18.22 -6.08 -48.80
N ASN A 186 -17.34 -5.58 -47.95
CA ASN A 186 -16.89 -4.19 -47.90
C ASN A 186 -15.43 -3.97 -48.35
N VAL A 187 -14.87 -4.84 -49.22
CA VAL A 187 -13.53 -4.67 -49.84
C VAL A 187 -13.68 -4.32 -51.33
#